data_e74f04b843993ae425158da4ee94a898
#
_entry.id   e74f04b843993ae425158da4ee94a898
#
_cell.length_a   1.000
_cell.length_b   1.000
_cell.length_c   1.000
_cell.angle_alpha   90.00
_cell.angle_beta   90.00
_cell.angle_gamma   90.00
#
_symmetry.space_group_name_H-M   'P 1'
#
loop_
_entity.id
_entity.type
_entity.pdbx_description
1 polymer ?
#
loop_
_entity_poly.entity_id
_entity_poly.type
_entity_poly.pdbx_seq_one_letter_code
_entity_poly.pdbx_strand_id
1 'polypeptide(L)'
;MTGKLYLCATPIGNLEDITYRVLKTLKEADLIAAEDTRHSIKLLNHFDIKTPMTSYHEYNKVEKAKYLVEKMAEGTNIALITDAGTPGISDPGEELVRQCYEAGIPVTSLPGPAACITALTMSGLPTRRFCFEAFLPAEKSDKKERQRILEELKKETRTMIVYEAPHHLVATLEDLYGALGNRKITICRELTKKFESAFQTTFEEALAHYETEEPKGECVIVIAGKPVEEIREEEIRAWEEMPIEEHMELSVSYTHLLSIFLQRCRRQMPLLAVSLPVA
;
A
#
# COMPACT_ATOMS: atom_id res chain seq x y z
N MET A 1 10.26 32.34 -12.66
CA MET A 1 9.26 31.25 -12.57
C MET A 1 9.88 30.17 -11.72
N THR A 2 9.13 29.56 -10.82
CA THR A 2 9.59 28.41 -10.04
C THR A 2 9.78 27.20 -10.94
N GLY A 3 10.76 26.37 -10.65
CA GLY A 3 10.91 25.05 -11.25
C GLY A 3 9.82 24.08 -10.79
N LYS A 4 9.94 22.82 -11.17
CA LYS A 4 8.93 21.78 -10.95
C LYS A 4 9.58 20.45 -10.54
N LEU A 5 8.91 19.70 -9.68
CA LEU A 5 9.25 18.32 -9.37
C LEU A 5 8.51 17.35 -10.30
N TYR A 6 9.25 16.43 -10.91
CA TYR A 6 8.74 15.33 -11.71
C TYR A 6 9.09 14.01 -11.04
N LEU A 7 8.08 13.25 -10.60
CA LEU A 7 8.27 11.88 -10.13
C LEU A 7 8.28 10.97 -11.38
N CYS A 8 9.42 10.36 -11.65
CA CYS A 8 9.67 9.59 -12.87
C CYS A 8 9.77 8.11 -12.53
N ALA A 9 8.73 7.35 -12.86
CA ALA A 9 8.71 5.91 -12.63
C ALA A 9 9.79 5.19 -13.48
N THR A 10 10.64 4.40 -12.82
CA THR A 10 11.69 3.59 -13.44
C THR A 10 11.24 2.13 -13.60
N PRO A 11 11.87 1.35 -14.49
CA PRO A 11 11.55 -0.07 -14.64
C PRO A 11 11.71 -0.85 -13.34
N ILE A 12 10.86 -1.86 -13.14
CA ILE A 12 10.92 -2.78 -11.99
C ILE A 12 11.62 -4.11 -12.33
N GLY A 13 12.22 -4.20 -13.51
CA GLY A 13 12.93 -5.41 -13.94
C GLY A 13 13.11 -5.50 -15.46
N ASN A 14 12.23 -4.84 -16.24
CA ASN A 14 12.29 -4.82 -17.69
C ASN A 14 12.46 -3.37 -18.19
N LEU A 15 13.56 -3.09 -18.88
CA LEU A 15 13.87 -1.74 -19.38
C LEU A 15 12.83 -1.23 -20.39
N GLU A 16 12.09 -2.11 -21.07
CA GLU A 16 11.04 -1.75 -22.02
C GLU A 16 9.80 -1.13 -21.35
N ASP A 17 9.64 -1.30 -20.03
CA ASP A 17 8.52 -0.73 -19.28
C ASP A 17 8.67 0.77 -19.00
N ILE A 18 9.82 1.38 -19.33
CA ILE A 18 10.00 2.81 -19.18
C ILE A 18 9.16 3.58 -20.22
N THR A 19 8.47 4.61 -19.78
CA THR A 19 7.63 5.37 -20.71
C THR A 19 8.42 6.41 -21.50
N TYR A 20 8.02 6.68 -22.74
CA TYR A 20 8.62 7.76 -23.56
C TYR A 20 8.61 9.11 -22.86
N ARG A 21 7.55 9.41 -22.07
CA ARG A 21 7.45 10.65 -21.33
C ARG A 21 8.48 10.73 -20.19
N VAL A 22 8.73 9.63 -19.50
CA VAL A 22 9.79 9.55 -18.49
C VAL A 22 11.14 9.78 -19.14
N LEU A 23 11.47 9.10 -20.23
CA LEU A 23 12.75 9.29 -20.96
C LEU A 23 12.94 10.74 -21.40
N LYS A 24 11.89 11.36 -21.97
CA LYS A 24 11.93 12.77 -22.35
C LYS A 24 12.17 13.68 -21.15
N THR A 25 11.42 13.48 -20.06
CA THR A 25 11.56 14.30 -18.84
C THR A 25 12.94 14.18 -18.22
N LEU A 26 13.49 12.97 -18.14
CA LEU A 26 14.85 12.75 -17.61
C LEU A 26 15.93 13.44 -18.44
N LYS A 27 15.74 13.57 -19.77
CA LYS A 27 16.66 14.29 -20.67
C LYS A 27 16.52 15.80 -20.57
N GLU A 28 15.32 16.31 -20.28
CA GLU A 28 14.99 17.75 -20.25
C GLU A 28 15.11 18.38 -18.85
N ALA A 29 15.14 17.59 -17.79
CA ALA A 29 15.32 18.08 -16.42
C ALA A 29 16.71 18.66 -16.22
N ASP A 30 16.82 19.66 -15.34
CA ASP A 30 18.09 20.28 -15.00
C ASP A 30 18.91 19.43 -14.02
N LEU A 31 18.23 18.59 -13.20
CA LEU A 31 18.86 17.73 -12.21
C LEU A 31 18.00 16.48 -11.99
N ILE A 32 18.66 15.34 -11.83
CA ILE A 32 18.02 14.08 -11.40
C ILE A 32 18.39 13.83 -9.94
N ALA A 33 17.38 13.67 -9.08
CA ALA A 33 17.53 13.16 -7.73
C ALA A 33 17.28 11.64 -7.74
N ALA A 34 18.23 10.84 -7.28
CA ALA A 34 18.19 9.39 -7.34
C ALA A 34 18.49 8.75 -5.97
N GLU A 35 17.83 7.65 -5.67
CA GLU A 35 18.01 6.93 -4.40
C GLU A 35 19.41 6.33 -4.30
N ASP A 36 19.80 5.44 -5.22
CA ASP A 36 21.17 4.98 -5.39
C ASP A 36 21.72 5.43 -6.76
N THR A 37 22.63 6.40 -6.73
CA THR A 37 23.26 6.94 -7.94
C THR A 37 24.08 5.90 -8.71
N ARG A 38 24.63 4.88 -8.02
CA ARG A 38 25.41 3.78 -8.62
C ARG A 38 24.52 2.83 -9.40
N HIS A 39 23.28 2.64 -8.94
CA HIS A 39 22.27 1.86 -9.67
C HIS A 39 21.70 2.67 -10.83
N SER A 40 21.26 3.87 -10.56
CA SER A 40 20.60 4.75 -11.52
C SER A 40 21.47 5.12 -12.71
N ILE A 41 22.81 5.26 -12.54
CA ILE A 41 23.72 5.59 -13.66
C ILE A 41 23.69 4.53 -14.77
N LYS A 42 23.42 3.26 -14.46
CA LYS A 42 23.30 2.19 -15.47
C LYS A 42 22.09 2.41 -16.35
N LEU A 43 20.94 2.78 -15.74
CA LEU A 43 19.70 3.11 -16.45
C LEU A 43 19.91 4.34 -17.35
N LEU A 44 20.47 5.42 -16.79
CA LEU A 44 20.71 6.67 -17.52
C LEU A 44 21.65 6.46 -18.72
N ASN A 45 22.71 5.70 -18.53
CA ASN A 45 23.65 5.37 -19.61
C ASN A 45 23.00 4.53 -20.70
N HIS A 46 22.14 3.56 -20.34
CA HIS A 46 21.42 2.73 -21.31
C HIS A 46 20.55 3.56 -22.27
N PHE A 47 19.92 4.62 -21.77
CA PHE A 47 19.05 5.50 -22.56
C PHE A 47 19.75 6.78 -23.03
N ASP A 48 21.07 6.86 -22.93
CA ASP A 48 21.88 8.03 -23.30
C ASP A 48 21.36 9.36 -22.67
N ILE A 49 21.09 9.32 -21.36
CA ILE A 49 20.68 10.48 -20.56
C ILE A 49 21.93 11.05 -19.87
N LYS A 50 22.22 12.34 -20.12
CA LYS A 50 23.42 13.03 -19.62
C LYS A 50 23.12 14.04 -18.51
N THR A 51 21.87 14.13 -18.09
CA THR A 51 21.40 15.04 -17.04
C THR A 51 22.20 14.82 -15.74
N PRO A 52 22.69 15.88 -15.10
CA PRO A 52 23.39 15.75 -13.82
C PRO A 52 22.55 15.04 -12.77
N MET A 53 23.20 14.25 -11.91
CA MET A 53 22.52 13.46 -10.89
C MET A 53 23.03 13.77 -9.50
N THR A 54 22.14 13.73 -8.50
CA THR A 54 22.48 13.85 -7.08
C THR A 54 21.78 12.74 -6.28
N SER A 55 22.37 12.35 -5.14
CA SER A 55 21.75 11.35 -4.26
C SER A 55 20.61 11.96 -3.43
N TYR A 56 19.51 11.18 -3.28
CA TYR A 56 18.38 11.48 -2.43
C TYR A 56 17.83 10.17 -1.86
N HIS A 57 18.16 9.82 -0.64
CA HIS A 57 17.88 8.52 -0.01
C HIS A 57 17.38 8.69 1.42
N GLU A 58 16.91 7.61 2.04
CA GLU A 58 16.30 7.58 3.38
C GLU A 58 17.10 8.34 4.44
N TYR A 59 18.44 8.16 4.46
CA TYR A 59 19.30 8.76 5.48
C TYR A 59 19.56 10.27 5.31
N ASN A 60 19.25 10.85 4.14
CA ASN A 60 19.44 12.29 3.90
C ASN A 60 18.14 13.02 3.51
N LYS A 61 17.01 12.32 3.50
CA LYS A 61 15.75 12.78 2.88
C LYS A 61 15.30 14.16 3.34
N VAL A 62 15.38 14.48 4.63
CA VAL A 62 14.83 15.74 5.18
C VAL A 62 15.66 16.95 4.73
N GLU A 63 16.96 16.93 5.00
CA GLU A 63 17.85 18.06 4.65
C GLU A 63 18.04 18.20 3.15
N LYS A 64 18.16 17.05 2.47
CA LYS A 64 18.33 17.05 1.03
C LYS A 64 17.08 17.50 0.30
N ALA A 65 15.87 17.16 0.79
CA ALA A 65 14.62 17.69 0.25
C ALA A 65 14.58 19.21 0.34
N LYS A 66 14.92 19.78 1.50
CA LYS A 66 15.00 21.23 1.67
C LYS A 66 15.91 21.90 0.63
N TYR A 67 17.12 21.37 0.44
CA TYR A 67 18.05 21.86 -0.58
C TYR A 67 17.46 21.76 -2.01
N LEU A 68 16.78 20.65 -2.35
CA LEU A 68 16.16 20.48 -3.66
C LEU A 68 14.98 21.44 -3.87
N VAL A 69 14.19 21.68 -2.83
CA VAL A 69 13.08 22.66 -2.84
C VAL A 69 13.61 24.07 -3.06
N GLU A 70 14.70 24.48 -2.39
CA GLU A 70 15.35 25.77 -2.60
C GLU A 70 15.79 25.93 -4.06
N LYS A 71 16.41 24.92 -4.66
CA LYS A 71 16.77 24.95 -6.10
C LYS A 71 15.55 25.07 -7.02
N MET A 72 14.45 24.36 -6.71
CA MET A 72 13.22 24.49 -7.48
C MET A 72 12.59 25.87 -7.33
N ALA A 73 12.67 26.50 -6.16
CA ALA A 73 12.23 27.88 -5.96
C ALA A 73 13.01 28.87 -6.83
N GLU A 74 14.29 28.59 -7.12
CA GLU A 74 15.15 29.35 -8.02
C GLU A 74 14.91 29.06 -9.51
N GLY A 75 14.03 28.11 -9.85
CA GLY A 75 13.64 27.79 -11.22
C GLY A 75 14.16 26.46 -11.78
N THR A 76 14.89 25.65 -10.98
CA THR A 76 15.44 24.35 -11.40
C THR A 76 14.33 23.30 -11.52
N ASN A 77 14.22 22.62 -12.65
CA ASN A 77 13.35 21.46 -12.82
C ASN A 77 14.07 20.19 -12.35
N ILE A 78 13.46 19.46 -11.43
CA ILE A 78 14.07 18.25 -10.85
C ILE A 78 13.24 17.02 -11.19
N ALA A 79 13.90 15.99 -11.71
CA ALA A 79 13.32 14.66 -11.86
C ALA A 79 13.75 13.78 -10.68
N LEU A 80 12.77 13.22 -9.94
CA LEU A 80 13.04 12.23 -8.90
C LEU A 80 12.84 10.83 -9.48
N ILE A 81 13.82 9.96 -9.26
CA ILE A 81 13.77 8.53 -9.54
C ILE A 81 14.13 7.74 -8.30
N THR A 82 13.56 6.56 -8.16
CA THR A 82 13.91 5.54 -7.17
C THR A 82 14.64 4.38 -7.84
N ASP A 83 15.13 3.43 -7.07
CA ASP A 83 15.84 2.26 -7.61
C ASP A 83 14.97 1.42 -8.53
N ALA A 84 13.66 1.30 -8.23
CA ALA A 84 12.70 0.59 -9.06
C ALA A 84 11.27 1.12 -8.84
N GLY A 85 10.54 1.33 -9.92
CA GLY A 85 9.11 1.67 -9.87
C GLY A 85 8.82 3.16 -9.74
N THR A 86 7.65 3.46 -9.17
CA THR A 86 7.09 4.81 -9.06
C THR A 86 7.57 5.48 -7.77
N PRO A 87 8.28 6.61 -7.84
CA PRO A 87 8.75 7.34 -6.65
C PRO A 87 7.59 7.83 -5.76
N GLY A 88 7.82 7.83 -4.45
CA GLY A 88 6.83 8.21 -3.44
C GLY A 88 5.92 7.07 -3.00
N ILE A 89 6.24 5.82 -3.40
CA ILE A 89 5.55 4.61 -2.96
C ILE A 89 6.55 3.71 -2.23
N SER A 90 6.55 3.75 -0.90
CA SER A 90 7.48 3.00 -0.05
C SER A 90 8.96 3.40 -0.24
N ASP A 91 9.21 4.67 -0.48
CA ASP A 91 10.53 5.27 -0.66
C ASP A 91 10.57 6.72 -0.13
N PRO A 92 11.76 7.35 0.00
CA PRO A 92 11.90 8.70 0.55
C PRO A 92 11.25 9.81 -0.28
N GLY A 93 10.71 9.52 -1.46
CA GLY A 93 10.07 10.50 -2.34
C GLY A 93 8.88 11.21 -1.71
N GLU A 94 8.17 10.54 -0.81
CA GLU A 94 7.06 11.12 -0.02
C GLU A 94 7.48 12.42 0.68
N GLU A 95 8.63 12.42 1.34
CA GLU A 95 9.14 13.58 2.08
C GLU A 95 9.43 14.76 1.15
N LEU A 96 10.03 14.52 -0.01
CA LEU A 96 10.30 15.59 -0.99
C LEU A 96 9.00 16.18 -1.54
N VAL A 97 8.02 15.34 -1.83
CA VAL A 97 6.69 15.79 -2.28
C VAL A 97 6.02 16.64 -1.22
N ARG A 98 6.05 16.21 0.05
CA ARG A 98 5.50 16.97 1.17
C ARG A 98 6.11 18.38 1.27
N GLN A 99 7.44 18.46 1.26
CA GLN A 99 8.14 19.75 1.31
C GLN A 99 7.89 20.63 0.07
N CYS A 100 7.74 20.03 -1.12
CA CYS A 100 7.33 20.77 -2.31
C CYS A 100 5.96 21.43 -2.15
N TYR A 101 4.97 20.70 -1.63
CA TYR A 101 3.63 21.26 -1.37
C TYR A 101 3.67 22.38 -0.34
N GLU A 102 4.44 22.24 0.74
CA GLU A 102 4.61 23.28 1.76
C GLU A 102 5.25 24.56 1.20
N ALA A 103 6.14 24.41 0.22
CA ALA A 103 6.82 25.53 -0.46
C ALA A 103 6.08 26.06 -1.70
N GLY A 104 4.94 25.50 -2.06
CA GLY A 104 4.20 25.91 -3.27
C GLY A 104 4.88 25.52 -4.58
N ILE A 105 5.77 24.52 -4.57
CA ILE A 105 6.45 24.00 -5.77
C ILE A 105 5.50 23.02 -6.50
N PRO A 106 5.28 23.19 -7.81
CA PRO A 106 4.46 22.28 -8.59
C PRO A 106 5.05 20.87 -8.64
N VAL A 107 4.22 19.83 -8.41
CA VAL A 107 4.61 18.42 -8.51
C VAL A 107 3.81 17.73 -9.59
N THR A 108 4.45 16.85 -10.35
CA THR A 108 3.80 15.97 -11.33
C THR A 108 4.37 14.57 -11.24
N SER A 109 3.52 13.58 -11.06
CA SER A 109 3.90 12.17 -11.20
C SER A 109 3.64 11.68 -12.61
N LEU A 110 4.64 11.04 -13.22
CA LEU A 110 4.53 10.43 -14.54
C LEU A 110 4.12 8.96 -14.37
N PRO A 111 2.98 8.53 -14.94
CA PRO A 111 2.57 7.13 -14.89
C PRO A 111 3.65 6.19 -15.41
N GLY A 112 3.81 5.06 -14.75
CA GLY A 112 4.78 4.05 -15.14
C GLY A 112 4.69 2.80 -14.26
N PRO A 113 5.73 1.95 -14.25
CA PRO A 113 5.75 0.70 -13.51
C PRO A 113 5.51 0.90 -12.01
N ALA A 114 4.67 0.02 -11.43
CA ALA A 114 4.42 -0.07 -9.99
C ALA A 114 4.15 -1.53 -9.63
N ALA A 115 5.04 -2.16 -8.88
CA ALA A 115 4.96 -3.59 -8.57
C ALA A 115 3.65 -3.97 -7.86
N CYS A 116 3.15 -3.13 -6.93
CA CYS A 116 1.88 -3.38 -6.23
C CYS A 116 0.67 -3.44 -7.18
N ILE A 117 0.61 -2.54 -8.17
CA ILE A 117 -0.49 -2.51 -9.14
C ILE A 117 -0.36 -3.67 -10.14
N THR A 118 0.85 -3.96 -10.60
CA THR A 118 1.12 -5.10 -11.49
C THR A 118 0.70 -6.42 -10.82
N ALA A 119 1.13 -6.65 -9.58
CA ALA A 119 0.73 -7.82 -8.80
C ALA A 119 -0.79 -7.89 -8.58
N LEU A 120 -1.42 -6.77 -8.18
CA LEU A 120 -2.86 -6.71 -7.96
C LEU A 120 -3.64 -7.13 -9.20
N THR A 121 -3.26 -6.64 -10.39
CA THR A 121 -3.95 -6.96 -11.64
C THR A 121 -3.76 -8.42 -12.07
N MET A 122 -2.65 -9.06 -11.67
CA MET A 122 -2.36 -10.48 -11.93
C MET A 122 -2.95 -11.43 -10.89
N SER A 123 -3.36 -10.93 -9.72
CA SER A 123 -3.71 -11.76 -8.57
C SER A 123 -5.00 -12.56 -8.73
N GLY A 124 -5.93 -12.11 -9.58
CA GLY A 124 -7.28 -12.68 -9.65
C GLY A 124 -8.17 -12.37 -8.44
N LEU A 125 -7.70 -11.54 -7.51
CA LEU A 125 -8.46 -11.07 -6.34
C LEU A 125 -9.23 -9.77 -6.65
N PRO A 126 -10.22 -9.37 -5.84
CA PRO A 126 -10.96 -8.13 -6.05
C PRO A 126 -10.07 -6.89 -6.09
N THR A 127 -10.14 -6.10 -7.16
CA THR A 127 -9.28 -4.93 -7.39
C THR A 127 -9.94 -3.58 -7.10
N ARG A 128 -11.27 -3.56 -6.89
CA ARG A 128 -12.02 -2.30 -6.74
C ARG A 128 -11.62 -1.51 -5.48
N ARG A 129 -11.34 -2.21 -4.40
CA ARG A 129 -10.88 -1.65 -3.13
C ARG A 129 -9.74 -2.50 -2.62
N PHE A 130 -8.61 -1.88 -2.35
CA PHE A 130 -7.42 -2.55 -1.83
C PHE A 130 -6.67 -1.62 -0.87
N CYS A 131 -5.78 -2.18 -0.07
CA CYS A 131 -4.81 -1.47 0.74
C CYS A 131 -3.39 -1.97 0.42
N PHE A 132 -2.45 -1.07 0.54
CA PHE A 132 -1.03 -1.33 0.32
C PHE A 132 -0.29 -1.13 1.64
N GLU A 133 0.33 -2.19 2.14
CA GLU A 133 1.00 -2.24 3.44
C GLU A 133 2.53 -2.14 3.32
N ALA A 134 3.05 -2.00 2.09
CA ALA A 134 4.49 -1.97 1.81
C ALA A 134 5.23 -3.19 2.40
N PHE A 135 6.41 -3.00 2.98
CA PHE A 135 7.13 -4.03 3.74
C PHE A 135 6.67 -4.02 5.19
N LEU A 136 6.33 -5.19 5.72
CA LEU A 136 6.08 -5.30 7.16
C LEU A 136 7.39 -5.10 7.92
N PRO A 137 7.36 -4.43 9.10
CA PRO A 137 8.56 -4.24 9.91
C PRO A 137 9.27 -5.57 10.19
N ALA A 138 10.55 -5.68 9.83
CA ALA A 138 11.32 -6.93 9.93
C ALA A 138 12.37 -6.92 11.05
N GLU A 139 12.76 -5.74 11.56
CA GLU A 139 13.76 -5.61 12.60
C GLU A 139 13.23 -6.06 13.97
N LYS A 140 14.12 -6.60 14.80
CA LYS A 140 13.77 -7.03 16.17
C LYS A 140 13.25 -5.89 17.05
N SER A 141 13.71 -4.65 16.81
CA SER A 141 13.24 -3.42 17.45
C SER A 141 11.77 -3.14 17.16
N ASP A 142 11.28 -3.54 16.00
CA ASP A 142 9.98 -3.15 15.47
C ASP A 142 8.91 -4.24 15.66
N LYS A 143 9.21 -5.26 16.46
CA LYS A 143 8.30 -6.39 16.71
C LYS A 143 6.92 -5.96 17.21
N LYS A 144 6.86 -4.91 18.05
CA LYS A 144 5.58 -4.38 18.55
C LYS A 144 4.76 -3.73 17.44
N GLU A 145 5.43 -2.99 16.56
CA GLU A 145 4.79 -2.33 15.43
C GLU A 145 4.28 -3.37 14.42
N ARG A 146 5.10 -4.38 14.11
CA ARG A 146 4.68 -5.51 13.26
C ARG A 146 3.43 -6.19 13.83
N GLN A 147 3.41 -6.48 15.13
CA GLN A 147 2.25 -7.10 15.78
C GLN A 147 1.01 -6.21 15.71
N ARG A 148 1.15 -4.89 15.90
CA ARG A 148 0.06 -3.93 15.78
C ARG A 148 -0.54 -3.95 14.36
N ILE A 149 0.29 -3.92 13.34
CA ILE A 149 -0.16 -3.98 11.94
C ILE A 149 -0.90 -5.30 11.68
N LEU A 150 -0.36 -6.44 12.10
CA LEU A 150 -1.00 -7.75 11.95
C LEU A 150 -2.38 -7.80 12.62
N GLU A 151 -2.53 -7.21 13.81
CA GLU A 151 -3.85 -7.11 14.48
C GLU A 151 -4.85 -6.24 13.69
N GLU A 152 -4.39 -5.12 13.13
CA GLU A 152 -5.22 -4.25 12.30
C GLU A 152 -5.70 -4.97 11.03
N LEU A 153 -4.84 -5.78 10.41
CA LEU A 153 -5.16 -6.54 9.20
C LEU A 153 -6.17 -7.68 9.41
N LYS A 154 -6.36 -8.17 10.63
CA LYS A 154 -7.31 -9.28 10.93
C LYS A 154 -8.72 -9.02 10.40
N LYS A 155 -9.20 -7.79 10.53
CA LYS A 155 -10.55 -7.37 10.13
C LYS A 155 -10.61 -6.70 8.77
N GLU A 156 -9.48 -6.61 8.06
CA GLU A 156 -9.44 -5.96 6.75
C GLU A 156 -10.23 -6.77 5.72
N THR A 157 -11.21 -6.11 5.08
CA THR A 157 -12.11 -6.71 4.08
C THR A 157 -11.68 -6.45 2.64
N ARG A 158 -10.76 -5.50 2.44
CA ARG A 158 -10.20 -5.18 1.13
C ARG A 158 -9.07 -6.15 0.79
N THR A 159 -8.74 -6.26 -0.49
CA THR A 159 -7.51 -6.93 -0.92
C THR A 159 -6.31 -6.17 -0.37
N MET A 160 -5.38 -6.89 0.25
CA MET A 160 -4.16 -6.34 0.84
C MET A 160 -2.96 -6.66 -0.04
N ILE A 161 -1.98 -5.76 -0.11
CA ILE A 161 -0.76 -5.95 -0.88
C ILE A 161 0.45 -5.70 0.03
N VAL A 162 1.32 -6.69 0.13
CA VAL A 162 2.55 -6.65 0.95
C VAL A 162 3.75 -6.90 0.05
N TYR A 163 4.80 -6.11 0.21
CA TYR A 163 6.11 -6.38 -0.39
C TYR A 163 6.94 -7.27 0.53
N GLU A 164 7.71 -8.19 -0.05
CA GLU A 164 8.59 -9.01 0.77
C GLU A 164 9.87 -9.45 0.04
N ALA A 165 10.95 -9.50 0.79
CA ALA A 165 12.21 -10.05 0.33
C ALA A 165 12.21 -11.58 0.44
N PRO A 166 12.88 -12.32 -0.48
CA PRO A 166 12.82 -13.77 -0.50
C PRO A 166 13.25 -14.42 0.81
N HIS A 167 14.26 -13.88 1.49
CA HIS A 167 14.79 -14.42 2.74
C HIS A 167 13.88 -14.20 3.97
N HIS A 168 12.86 -13.36 3.87
CA HIS A 168 11.85 -13.13 4.91
C HIS A 168 10.49 -13.74 4.55
N LEU A 169 10.30 -14.20 3.31
CA LEU A 169 8.99 -14.61 2.78
C LEU A 169 8.30 -15.65 3.67
N VAL A 170 9.00 -16.73 4.03
CA VAL A 170 8.40 -17.82 4.83
C VAL A 170 7.94 -17.32 6.19
N ALA A 171 8.80 -16.59 6.93
CA ALA A 171 8.46 -16.04 8.23
C ALA A 171 7.28 -15.06 8.15
N THR A 172 7.21 -14.26 7.08
CA THR A 172 6.09 -13.34 6.86
C THR A 172 4.80 -14.08 6.53
N LEU A 173 4.86 -15.18 5.75
CA LEU A 173 3.70 -16.03 5.50
C LEU A 173 3.20 -16.72 6.78
N GLU A 174 4.10 -17.18 7.66
CA GLU A 174 3.73 -17.75 8.97
C GLU A 174 3.03 -16.72 9.87
N ASP A 175 3.57 -15.51 9.98
CA ASP A 175 2.98 -14.43 10.77
C ASP A 175 1.60 -14.01 10.25
N LEU A 176 1.48 -13.86 8.93
CA LEU A 176 0.22 -13.52 8.26
C LEU A 176 -0.80 -14.65 8.41
N TYR A 177 -0.40 -15.91 8.25
CA TYR A 177 -1.28 -17.07 8.46
C TYR A 177 -1.79 -17.13 9.90
N GLY A 178 -0.89 -16.95 10.88
CA GLY A 178 -1.25 -16.92 12.29
C GLY A 178 -2.21 -15.78 12.66
N ALA A 179 -2.07 -14.62 12.01
CA ALA A 179 -2.93 -13.46 12.25
C ALA A 179 -4.25 -13.51 11.48
N LEU A 180 -4.22 -13.87 10.20
CA LEU A 180 -5.35 -13.73 9.27
C LEU A 180 -6.13 -15.03 9.06
N GLY A 181 -5.59 -16.19 9.45
CA GLY A 181 -6.10 -17.50 9.08
C GLY A 181 -5.77 -17.89 7.65
N ASN A 182 -6.31 -19.01 7.18
CA ASN A 182 -6.00 -19.55 5.84
C ASN A 182 -6.76 -18.84 4.73
N ARG A 183 -6.32 -17.63 4.37
CA ARG A 183 -6.90 -16.86 3.27
C ARG A 183 -6.29 -17.24 1.92
N LYS A 184 -7.03 -16.95 0.84
CA LYS A 184 -6.49 -17.01 -0.52
C LYS A 184 -5.45 -15.90 -0.71
N ILE A 185 -4.34 -16.24 -1.32
CA ILE A 185 -3.24 -15.34 -1.64
C ILE A 185 -2.75 -15.56 -3.06
N THR A 186 -2.07 -14.58 -3.61
CA THR A 186 -1.26 -14.72 -4.81
C THR A 186 0.12 -14.17 -4.52
N ILE A 187 1.14 -15.00 -4.69
CA ILE A 187 2.54 -14.62 -4.57
C ILE A 187 3.05 -14.32 -5.98
N CYS A 188 3.26 -13.04 -6.28
CA CYS A 188 3.88 -12.58 -7.51
C CYS A 188 5.37 -12.42 -7.28
N ARG A 189 6.18 -13.05 -8.13
CA ARG A 189 7.63 -13.07 -7.97
C ARG A 189 8.31 -12.61 -9.24
N GLU A 190 9.40 -11.83 -9.08
CA GLU A 190 10.26 -11.37 -10.18
C GLU A 190 9.45 -10.71 -11.32
N LEU A 191 8.49 -9.87 -10.95
CA LEU A 191 7.60 -9.18 -11.89
C LEU A 191 8.41 -8.48 -13.01
N THR A 192 7.95 -8.62 -14.24
CA THR A 192 8.54 -8.12 -15.49
C THR A 192 9.89 -8.73 -15.88
N LYS A 193 10.52 -9.53 -15.00
CA LYS A 193 11.81 -10.17 -15.24
C LYS A 193 11.64 -11.54 -15.94
N LYS A 194 12.75 -12.13 -16.37
CA LYS A 194 12.79 -13.43 -17.08
C LYS A 194 12.09 -14.58 -16.33
N PHE A 195 12.10 -14.56 -15.01
CA PHE A 195 11.53 -15.61 -14.15
C PHE A 195 10.26 -15.14 -13.42
N GLU A 196 9.52 -14.22 -14.04
CA GLU A 196 8.23 -13.79 -13.54
C GLU A 196 7.30 -14.97 -13.31
N SER A 197 6.65 -14.98 -12.16
CA SER A 197 5.62 -15.96 -11.84
C SER A 197 4.56 -15.37 -10.93
N ALA A 198 3.32 -15.87 -11.06
CA ALA A 198 2.21 -15.59 -10.16
C ALA A 198 1.66 -16.93 -9.66
N PHE A 199 1.75 -17.18 -8.38
CA PHE A 199 1.32 -18.40 -7.72
C PHE A 199 0.08 -18.14 -6.89
N GLN A 200 -1.08 -18.51 -7.42
CA GLN A 200 -2.37 -18.42 -6.72
C GLN A 200 -2.54 -19.63 -5.81
N THR A 201 -2.77 -19.39 -4.51
CA THR A 201 -2.76 -20.43 -3.48
C THR A 201 -3.48 -19.95 -2.21
N THR A 202 -3.30 -20.67 -1.10
CA THR A 202 -3.62 -20.26 0.26
C THR A 202 -2.36 -20.14 1.11
N PHE A 203 -2.45 -19.57 2.31
CA PHE A 203 -1.28 -19.51 3.21
C PHE A 203 -0.74 -20.91 3.53
N GLU A 204 -1.62 -21.87 3.82
CA GLU A 204 -1.25 -23.24 4.18
C GLU A 204 -0.50 -23.94 3.03
N GLU A 205 -1.05 -23.87 1.82
CA GLU A 205 -0.43 -24.48 0.63
C GLU A 205 0.89 -23.78 0.26
N ALA A 206 0.98 -22.45 0.44
CA ALA A 206 2.21 -21.71 0.21
C ALA A 206 3.31 -22.12 1.19
N LEU A 207 2.99 -22.27 2.48
CA LEU A 207 3.94 -22.73 3.48
C LEU A 207 4.42 -24.15 3.17
N ALA A 208 3.53 -25.08 2.82
CA ALA A 208 3.89 -26.44 2.41
C ALA A 208 4.77 -26.44 1.15
N HIS A 209 4.53 -25.56 0.17
CA HIS A 209 5.38 -25.42 -1.00
C HIS A 209 6.80 -24.98 -0.62
N TYR A 210 6.94 -24.00 0.26
CA TYR A 210 8.27 -23.49 0.66
C TYR A 210 9.00 -24.35 1.72
N GLU A 211 8.41 -25.43 2.21
CA GLU A 211 9.14 -26.47 2.95
C GLU A 211 10.17 -27.18 2.06
N THR A 212 9.89 -27.29 0.74
CA THR A 212 10.72 -28.02 -0.23
C THR A 212 11.43 -27.13 -1.21
N GLU A 213 10.93 -25.90 -1.44
CA GLU A 213 11.51 -24.96 -2.39
C GLU A 213 11.98 -23.67 -1.67
N GLU A 214 13.21 -23.29 -1.87
CA GLU A 214 13.76 -22.05 -1.33
C GLU A 214 13.17 -20.83 -2.06
N PRO A 215 12.62 -19.82 -1.36
CA PRO A 215 12.15 -18.59 -1.98
C PRO A 215 13.27 -17.84 -2.70
N LYS A 216 13.03 -17.39 -3.95
CA LYS A 216 13.99 -16.65 -4.75
C LYS A 216 13.34 -15.47 -5.44
N GLY A 217 14.09 -14.35 -5.49
CA GLY A 217 13.65 -13.13 -6.13
C GLY A 217 12.70 -12.29 -5.26
N GLU A 218 12.46 -11.08 -5.68
CA GLU A 218 11.56 -10.14 -5.00
C GLU A 218 10.12 -10.59 -5.13
N CYS A 219 9.35 -10.49 -4.03
CA CYS A 219 7.99 -10.98 -3.93
C CYS A 219 7.00 -9.85 -3.63
N VAL A 220 5.82 -9.95 -4.22
CA VAL A 220 4.63 -9.19 -3.83
C VAL A 220 3.55 -10.19 -3.45
N ILE A 221 3.05 -10.11 -2.23
CA ILE A 221 1.99 -10.97 -1.72
C ILE A 221 0.68 -10.18 -1.83
N VAL A 222 -0.26 -10.67 -2.61
CA VAL A 222 -1.61 -10.13 -2.71
C VAL A 222 -2.54 -11.06 -1.94
N ILE A 223 -3.27 -10.53 -0.96
CA ILE A 223 -4.01 -11.30 0.05
C ILE A 223 -5.48 -10.94 -0.03
N ALA A 224 -6.36 -11.93 -0.04
CA ALA A 224 -7.79 -11.70 0.01
C ALA A 224 -8.22 -11.05 1.34
N GLY A 225 -9.11 -10.08 1.29
CA GLY A 225 -9.74 -9.51 2.47
C GLY A 225 -10.62 -10.53 3.21
N LYS A 226 -10.96 -10.25 4.46
CA LYS A 226 -11.88 -11.07 5.24
C LYS A 226 -13.30 -10.96 4.66
N PRO A 227 -14.02 -12.07 4.40
CA PRO A 227 -15.40 -12.02 3.98
C PRO A 227 -16.28 -11.28 4.99
N VAL A 228 -17.14 -10.39 4.51
CA VAL A 228 -18.05 -9.61 5.39
C VAL A 228 -19.00 -10.53 6.15
N GLU A 229 -19.40 -11.63 5.52
CA GLU A 229 -20.25 -12.66 6.11
C GLU A 229 -19.57 -13.30 7.33
N GLU A 230 -18.29 -13.60 7.24
CA GLU A 230 -17.50 -14.17 8.34
C GLU A 230 -17.38 -13.19 9.52
N ILE A 231 -17.20 -11.90 9.24
CA ILE A 231 -17.20 -10.87 10.30
C ILE A 231 -18.55 -10.82 11.01
N ARG A 232 -19.65 -10.86 10.26
CA ARG A 232 -20.99 -10.87 10.84
C ARG A 232 -21.26 -12.10 11.69
N GLU A 233 -20.82 -13.27 11.25
CA GLU A 233 -20.95 -14.51 12.02
C GLU A 233 -20.13 -14.47 13.31
N GLU A 234 -18.94 -13.89 13.27
CA GLU A 234 -18.13 -13.67 14.48
C GLU A 234 -18.78 -12.68 15.43
N GLU A 235 -19.33 -11.58 14.92
CA GLU A 235 -20.05 -10.60 15.72
C GLU A 235 -21.31 -11.21 16.37
N ILE A 236 -22.07 -12.03 15.63
CA ILE A 236 -23.24 -12.74 16.17
C ILE A 236 -22.81 -13.70 17.27
N ARG A 237 -21.78 -14.53 17.02
CA ARG A 237 -21.27 -15.47 18.04
C ARG A 237 -20.77 -14.74 19.30
N ALA A 238 -19.99 -13.68 19.11
CA ALA A 238 -19.52 -12.87 20.23
C ALA A 238 -20.68 -12.24 21.02
N TRP A 239 -21.74 -11.85 20.33
CA TRP A 239 -22.97 -11.37 20.95
C TRP A 239 -23.69 -12.47 21.72
N GLU A 240 -23.85 -13.68 21.17
CA GLU A 240 -24.51 -14.82 21.82
C GLU A 240 -23.75 -15.36 23.05
N GLU A 241 -22.41 -15.29 23.01
CA GLU A 241 -21.53 -15.72 24.10
C GLU A 241 -21.31 -14.67 25.19
N MET A 242 -21.77 -13.43 24.96
CA MET A 242 -21.59 -12.32 25.88
C MET A 242 -22.36 -12.52 27.20
N PRO A 243 -21.76 -12.25 28.36
CA PRO A 243 -22.46 -12.31 29.67
C PRO A 243 -23.68 -11.37 29.71
N ILE A 244 -24.73 -11.80 30.41
CA ILE A 244 -26.00 -11.04 30.50
C ILE A 244 -25.79 -9.63 31.04
N GLU A 245 -24.84 -9.44 31.94
CA GLU A 245 -24.50 -8.16 32.52
C GLU A 245 -23.98 -7.19 31.45
N GLU A 246 -23.07 -7.63 30.59
CA GLU A 246 -22.53 -6.82 29.48
C GLU A 246 -23.60 -6.58 28.40
N HIS A 247 -24.47 -7.56 28.14
CA HIS A 247 -25.62 -7.37 27.26
C HIS A 247 -26.55 -6.27 27.75
N MET A 248 -26.80 -6.19 29.05
CA MET A 248 -27.65 -5.17 29.64
C MET A 248 -27.02 -3.79 29.51
N GLU A 249 -25.73 -3.63 29.75
CA GLU A 249 -25.03 -2.34 29.61
C GLU A 249 -25.03 -1.82 28.16
N LEU A 250 -24.77 -2.70 27.19
CA LEU A 250 -24.82 -2.36 25.77
C LEU A 250 -26.24 -2.05 25.31
N SER A 251 -27.25 -2.82 25.75
CA SER A 251 -28.65 -2.62 25.37
C SER A 251 -29.22 -1.30 25.91
N VAL A 252 -28.82 -0.85 27.09
CA VAL A 252 -29.17 0.47 27.63
C VAL A 252 -28.62 1.60 26.76
N SER A 253 -27.39 1.46 26.27
CA SER A 253 -26.79 2.41 25.32
C SER A 253 -27.52 2.42 23.98
N TYR A 254 -27.89 1.26 23.44
CA TYR A 254 -28.63 1.13 22.17
C TYR A 254 -30.09 1.59 22.27
N THR A 255 -30.78 1.32 23.40
CA THR A 255 -32.16 1.81 23.59
C THR A 255 -32.22 3.33 23.69
N HIS A 256 -31.18 3.97 24.22
CA HIS A 256 -31.09 5.41 24.21
C HIS A 256 -30.92 5.98 22.77
N LEU A 257 -30.08 5.36 21.95
CA LEU A 257 -29.93 5.70 20.53
C LEU A 257 -31.18 5.40 19.71
N LEU A 258 -31.84 4.26 19.98
CA LEU A 258 -33.10 3.88 19.33
C LEU A 258 -34.23 4.85 19.72
N SER A 259 -34.28 5.29 20.98
CA SER A 259 -35.21 6.29 21.46
C SER A 259 -35.02 7.64 20.74
N ILE A 260 -33.76 8.08 20.57
CA ILE A 260 -33.43 9.30 19.82
C ILE A 260 -33.82 9.15 18.34
N PHE A 261 -33.54 8.01 17.73
CA PHE A 261 -33.89 7.71 16.33
C PHE A 261 -35.42 7.67 16.13
N LEU A 262 -36.15 7.00 17.01
CA LEU A 262 -37.62 6.94 16.97
C LEU A 262 -38.27 8.31 17.21
N GLN A 263 -37.72 9.15 18.10
CA GLN A 263 -38.15 10.51 18.27
C GLN A 263 -37.94 11.40 17.03
N ARG A 264 -36.83 11.16 16.32
CA ARG A 264 -36.50 11.85 15.08
C ARG A 264 -37.40 11.42 13.93
N CYS A 265 -37.69 10.10 13.81
CA CYS A 265 -38.65 9.57 12.84
C CYS A 265 -40.09 10.05 13.11
N ARG A 266 -40.50 10.13 14.36
CA ARG A 266 -41.84 10.69 14.72
C ARG A 266 -41.99 12.18 14.37
N ARG A 267 -40.90 12.95 14.33
CA ARG A 267 -40.92 14.35 13.91
C ARG A 267 -40.93 14.54 12.39
N GLN A 268 -40.57 13.55 11.63
CA GLN A 268 -40.48 13.59 10.16
C GLN A 268 -41.61 12.90 9.41
N MET A 269 -42.49 12.11 10.10
CA MET A 269 -43.65 11.48 9.49
C MET A 269 -44.94 12.06 10.10
N PRO A 270 -45.74 12.88 9.35
CA PRO A 270 -47.08 13.22 9.77
C PRO A 270 -48.00 11.99 9.63
N LEU A 271 -48.53 11.54 10.78
CA LEU A 271 -49.74 10.76 10.97
C LEU A 271 -50.22 9.85 9.82
N LEU A 272 -49.80 8.58 9.85
CA LEU A 272 -50.68 7.49 9.40
C LEU A 272 -51.20 6.77 10.64
N ALA A 273 -52.47 7.01 10.92
CA ALA A 273 -53.21 6.32 11.98
C ALA A 273 -53.31 4.83 11.64
N VAL A 274 -52.66 3.99 12.44
CA VAL A 274 -52.95 2.56 12.46
C VAL A 274 -53.81 2.32 13.67
N SER A 275 -55.12 2.15 13.43
CA SER A 275 -56.07 1.60 14.39
C SER A 275 -55.73 0.13 14.62
N LEU A 276 -55.36 -0.22 15.85
CA LEU A 276 -55.30 -1.61 16.33
C LEU A 276 -56.69 -2.00 16.77
N PRO A 277 -57.25 -3.15 16.36
CA PRO A 277 -58.49 -3.66 16.93
C PRO A 277 -58.22 -4.19 18.33
N VAL A 278 -59.08 -3.78 19.25
CA VAL A 278 -59.19 -4.34 20.60
C VAL A 278 -59.95 -5.64 20.47
N ALA A 279 -59.36 -6.75 20.99
CA ALA A 279 -60.02 -7.94 21.42
C ALA A 279 -59.27 -8.53 22.61
#